data_4d154b7e91f7f76aaf242b6b28a3496c
#
_entry.id   4d154b7e91f7f76aaf242b6b28a3496c
#
_cell.length_a   1.000
_cell.length_b   1.000
_cell.length_c   1.000
_cell.angle_alpha   90.00
_cell.angle_beta   90.00
_cell.angle_gamma   90.00
#
_symmetry.space_group_name_H-M   'P 1'
#
loop_
_entity.id
_entity.type
_entity.pdbx_description
1 polymer ?
#
loop_
_entity_poly.entity_id
_entity_poly.type
_entity_poly.pdbx_seq_one_letter_code
_entity_poly.pdbx_strand_id
1 'polypeptide(L)'
;MRVDQTDAERKLWQRINRDQLLGFRFNRQKPLLSYIVDFYCAKAKLIIELDGSQHYEPDYPEKDAFRDAELNSLGFTVMRFSNDEVMREIEAVVEQIYLFLENVRAD
;
A
#
# COMPACT_ATOMS: atom_id res chain seq x y z
N MET A 1 17.03 -3.84 6.19
CA MET A 1 16.33 -4.59 5.15
C MET A 1 15.37 -5.58 5.77
N ARG A 2 14.20 -5.63 5.22
CA ARG A 2 13.22 -6.59 5.67
C ARG A 2 13.46 -7.93 4.99
N VAL A 3 13.62 -8.97 5.77
CA VAL A 3 13.76 -10.31 5.22
C VAL A 3 12.48 -11.11 5.36
N ASP A 4 11.63 -10.73 6.32
CA ASP A 4 10.41 -11.46 6.58
C ASP A 4 9.21 -10.56 6.35
N GLN A 5 8.21 -11.10 5.69
CA GLN A 5 6.94 -10.40 5.54
C GLN A 5 6.08 -10.66 6.77
N THR A 6 5.33 -9.64 7.16
CA THR A 6 4.36 -9.84 8.23
C THR A 6 3.19 -10.68 7.71
N ASP A 7 2.41 -11.21 8.64
CA ASP A 7 1.21 -11.95 8.26
C ASP A 7 0.25 -11.06 7.48
N ALA A 8 0.14 -9.80 7.84
CA ALA A 8 -0.73 -8.89 7.13
C ALA A 8 -0.28 -8.69 5.69
N GLU A 9 1.03 -8.54 5.48
CA GLU A 9 1.55 -8.39 4.13
C GLU A 9 1.25 -9.62 3.28
N ARG A 10 1.45 -10.81 3.85
CA ARG A 10 1.16 -12.04 3.12
C ARG A 10 -0.32 -12.16 2.80
N LYS A 11 -1.16 -11.81 3.76
CA LYS A 11 -2.60 -11.93 3.57
C LYS A 11 -3.09 -10.99 2.46
N LEU A 12 -2.64 -9.76 2.48
CA LEU A 12 -3.04 -8.83 1.44
C LEU A 12 -2.48 -9.22 0.09
N TRP A 13 -1.21 -9.66 0.06
CA TRP A 13 -0.59 -10.05 -1.20
C TRP A 13 -1.36 -11.16 -1.90
N GLN A 14 -1.89 -12.11 -1.15
CA GLN A 14 -2.66 -13.18 -1.74
C GLN A 14 -3.93 -12.69 -2.43
N ARG A 15 -4.40 -11.50 -2.06
CA ARG A 15 -5.62 -10.96 -2.63
C ARG A 15 -5.35 -10.02 -3.80
N ILE A 16 -4.13 -9.51 -3.96
CA ILE A 16 -3.85 -8.52 -5.00
C ILE A 16 -2.80 -8.97 -6.01
N ASN A 17 -2.17 -10.12 -5.79
CA ASN A 17 -1.18 -10.62 -6.75
C ASN A 17 -1.87 -11.19 -8.00
N ARG A 18 -1.05 -11.58 -8.98
CA ARG A 18 -1.53 -12.27 -10.20
C ARG A 18 -2.58 -11.49 -10.97
N ASP A 19 -2.51 -10.17 -10.92
CA ASP A 19 -3.43 -9.31 -11.69
C ASP A 19 -4.89 -9.60 -11.39
N GLN A 20 -5.22 -10.10 -10.21
CA GLN A 20 -6.59 -10.54 -9.93
C GLN A 20 -7.54 -9.40 -9.59
N LEU A 21 -7.01 -8.22 -9.27
CA LEU A 21 -7.88 -7.05 -9.06
C LEU A 21 -7.97 -6.26 -10.36
N LEU A 22 -9.00 -6.50 -11.11
CA LEU A 22 -9.29 -5.76 -12.35
C LEU A 22 -8.12 -5.78 -13.33
N GLY A 23 -7.25 -6.79 -13.25
CA GLY A 23 -6.12 -6.90 -14.15
C GLY A 23 -4.94 -6.02 -13.82
N PHE A 24 -4.95 -5.34 -12.67
CA PHE A 24 -3.84 -4.49 -12.30
C PHE A 24 -2.72 -5.31 -11.67
N ARG A 25 -1.50 -5.00 -12.07
CA ARG A 25 -0.32 -5.69 -11.54
C ARG A 25 0.27 -4.95 -10.35
N PHE A 26 0.48 -5.67 -9.26
CA PHE A 26 1.12 -5.12 -8.07
C PHE A 26 2.49 -5.75 -7.86
N ASN A 27 3.42 -4.95 -7.39
CA ASN A 27 4.74 -5.41 -6.97
C ASN A 27 4.89 -5.19 -5.46
N ARG A 28 5.73 -6.00 -4.84
CA ARG A 28 6.00 -5.91 -3.41
C ARG A 28 7.36 -5.28 -3.19
N GLN A 29 7.51 -4.58 -2.06
CA GLN A 29 8.80 -4.07 -1.61
C GLN A 29 9.50 -3.31 -2.71
N LYS A 30 8.82 -2.33 -3.25
CA LYS A 30 9.32 -1.58 -4.40
C LYS A 30 10.09 -0.35 -3.95
N PRO A 31 11.35 -0.18 -4.38
CA PRO A 31 12.05 1.07 -4.11
C PRO A 31 11.47 2.20 -4.96
N LEU A 32 11.12 3.30 -4.30
CA LEU A 32 10.67 4.52 -4.97
C LEU A 32 11.34 5.69 -4.29
N LEU A 33 12.06 6.50 -5.06
CA LEU A 33 12.88 7.55 -4.50
C LEU A 33 13.85 6.93 -3.50
N SER A 34 13.88 7.44 -2.27
CA SER A 34 14.72 6.85 -1.22
C SER A 34 13.92 5.97 -0.28
N TYR A 35 12.72 5.58 -0.69
CA TYR A 35 11.82 4.79 0.17
C TYR A 35 11.61 3.41 -0.42
N ILE A 36 11.22 2.47 0.45
CA ILE A 36 10.76 1.17 -0.01
C ILE A 36 9.30 1.06 0.40
N VAL A 37 8.42 0.92 -0.59
CA VAL A 37 6.98 0.84 -0.33
C VAL A 37 6.54 -0.61 -0.30
N ASP A 38 5.50 -0.90 0.48
CA ASP A 38 5.08 -2.29 0.66
C ASP A 38 4.48 -2.86 -0.61
N PHE A 39 3.57 -2.15 -1.25
CA PHE A 39 2.95 -2.59 -2.49
C PHE A 39 2.85 -1.42 -3.45
N TYR A 40 2.99 -1.72 -4.73
CA TYR A 40 3.05 -0.69 -5.74
C TYR A 40 2.36 -1.16 -7.02
N CYS A 41 1.47 -0.32 -7.55
CA CYS A 41 0.85 -0.56 -8.85
C CYS A 41 1.21 0.61 -9.76
N ALA A 42 2.07 0.34 -10.73
CA ALA A 42 2.57 1.41 -11.60
C ALA A 42 1.48 2.01 -12.45
N LYS A 43 0.62 1.18 -13.00
CA LYS A 43 -0.41 1.64 -13.92
C LYS A 43 -1.39 2.57 -13.23
N ALA A 44 -1.74 2.28 -11.99
CA ALA A 44 -2.68 3.10 -11.23
C ALA A 44 -1.96 4.19 -10.44
N LYS A 45 -0.64 4.18 -10.40
CA LYS A 45 0.16 5.08 -9.57
C LYS A 45 -0.29 5.01 -8.13
N LEU A 46 -0.50 3.79 -7.66
CA LEU A 46 -1.01 3.52 -6.33
C LEU A 46 0.06 2.88 -5.48
N ILE A 47 0.22 3.39 -4.28
CA ILE A 47 1.11 2.85 -3.27
C ILE A 47 0.26 2.42 -2.09
N ILE A 48 0.50 1.22 -1.57
CA ILE A 48 -0.21 0.73 -0.40
C ILE A 48 0.83 0.47 0.69
N GLU A 49 0.59 1.03 1.86
CA GLU A 49 1.47 0.89 3.01
C GLU A 49 0.71 0.24 4.15
N LEU A 50 1.35 -0.70 4.82
CA LEU A 50 0.77 -1.36 5.97
C LEU A 50 1.52 -0.92 7.21
N ASP A 51 0.80 -0.40 8.19
CA ASP A 51 1.40 0.10 9.42
C ASP A 51 1.24 -0.95 10.53
N GLY A 52 2.37 -1.26 11.16
CA GLY A 52 2.33 -2.07 12.36
C GLY A 52 1.88 -1.24 13.55
N SER A 53 1.79 -1.88 14.69
CA SER A 53 1.35 -1.21 15.89
C SER A 53 2.50 -0.60 16.68
N GLN A 54 3.69 -0.56 16.14
CA GLN A 54 4.87 -0.11 16.87
C GLN A 54 5.41 1.21 16.37
N HIS A 55 4.56 2.19 16.27
CA HIS A 55 4.99 3.50 15.82
C HIS A 55 5.01 4.44 17.00
N TYR A 56 6.01 4.23 17.85
CA TYR A 56 6.13 5.03 19.08
C TYR A 56 7.13 6.14 18.96
N GLU A 57 7.82 6.25 17.84
CA GLU A 57 8.79 7.32 17.65
C GLU A 57 8.05 8.65 17.53
N PRO A 58 8.46 9.64 18.31
CA PRO A 58 7.71 10.91 18.30
C PRO A 58 7.66 11.60 16.94
N ASP A 59 8.71 11.45 16.12
CA ASP A 59 8.77 12.12 14.84
C ASP A 59 8.23 11.29 13.69
N TYR A 60 7.72 10.09 13.97
CA TYR A 60 7.27 9.20 12.92
C TYR A 60 6.13 9.80 12.06
N PRO A 61 5.09 10.37 12.66
CA PRO A 61 4.02 10.94 11.84
C PRO A 61 4.50 12.08 10.95
N GLU A 62 5.47 12.86 11.40
CA GLU A 62 5.99 13.95 10.58
C GLU A 62 6.74 13.40 9.36
N LYS A 63 7.54 12.37 9.57
CA LYS A 63 8.27 11.74 8.47
C LYS A 63 7.31 11.12 7.46
N ASP A 64 6.24 10.49 7.94
CA ASP A 64 5.24 9.91 7.07
C ASP A 64 4.55 10.98 6.24
N ALA A 65 4.18 12.10 6.87
CA ALA A 65 3.50 13.16 6.17
C ALA A 65 4.39 13.77 5.09
N PHE A 66 5.67 13.96 5.39
CA PHE A 66 6.62 14.48 4.42
C PHE A 66 6.74 13.54 3.23
N ARG A 67 6.91 12.25 3.51
CA ARG A 67 7.05 11.26 2.46
C ARG A 67 5.79 11.19 1.59
N ASP A 68 4.62 11.18 2.22
CA ASP A 68 3.39 11.12 1.47
C ASP A 68 3.21 12.35 0.59
N ALA A 69 3.55 13.52 1.10
CA ALA A 69 3.45 14.74 0.31
C ALA A 69 4.38 14.68 -0.90
N GLU A 70 5.58 14.18 -0.71
CA GLU A 70 6.53 14.06 -1.80
C GLU A 70 6.02 13.10 -2.87
N LEU A 71 5.50 11.95 -2.44
CA LEU A 71 4.97 10.97 -3.38
C LEU A 71 3.74 11.51 -4.10
N ASN A 72 2.86 12.20 -3.37
CA ASN A 72 1.68 12.80 -3.98
C ASN A 72 2.06 13.84 -5.04
N SER A 73 3.11 14.59 -4.79
CA SER A 73 3.53 15.61 -5.77
C SER A 73 4.01 14.98 -7.07
N LEU A 74 4.39 13.72 -7.04
CA LEU A 74 4.81 12.99 -8.23
C LEU A 74 3.66 12.23 -8.88
N GLY A 75 2.45 12.40 -8.39
CA GLY A 75 1.28 11.78 -8.98
C GLY A 75 0.87 10.46 -8.37
N PHE A 76 1.54 10.04 -7.29
CA PHE A 76 1.16 8.79 -6.63
C PHE A 76 0.08 9.03 -5.59
N THR A 77 -0.80 8.05 -5.47
CA THR A 77 -1.77 8.01 -4.37
C THR A 77 -1.29 7.00 -3.35
N VAL A 78 -1.28 7.38 -2.09
CA VAL A 78 -0.85 6.50 -1.01
C VAL A 78 -2.07 6.08 -0.21
N MET A 79 -2.33 4.78 -0.14
CA MET A 79 -3.36 4.22 0.73
C MET A 79 -2.66 3.53 1.88
N ARG A 80 -3.15 3.77 3.08
CA ARG A 80 -2.51 3.23 4.27
C ARG A 80 -3.52 2.48 5.11
N PHE A 81 -3.16 1.26 5.48
CA PHE A 81 -3.99 0.42 6.32
C PHE A 81 -3.16 -0.08 7.48
N SER A 82 -3.80 -0.30 8.62
CA SER A 82 -3.09 -0.95 9.73
C SER A 82 -3.01 -2.45 9.47
N ASN A 83 -2.01 -3.07 10.07
CA ASN A 83 -1.92 -4.53 10.00
C ASN A 83 -3.18 -5.17 10.57
N ASP A 84 -3.74 -4.57 11.62
CA ASP A 84 -4.94 -5.09 12.23
C ASP A 84 -6.14 -5.05 11.28
N GLU A 85 -6.26 -3.95 10.53
CA GLU A 85 -7.33 -3.87 9.53
C GLU A 85 -7.21 -4.98 8.50
N VAL A 86 -6.00 -5.24 8.04
CA VAL A 86 -5.80 -6.28 7.04
C VAL A 86 -6.15 -7.64 7.61
N MET A 87 -5.76 -7.89 8.87
CA MET A 87 -6.00 -9.21 9.46
C MET A 87 -7.46 -9.43 9.78
N ARG A 88 -8.18 -8.40 10.21
CA ARG A 88 -9.55 -8.54 10.65
C ARG A 88 -10.60 -8.15 9.62
N GLU A 89 -10.25 -7.20 8.74
CA GLU A 89 -11.21 -6.62 7.82
C GLU A 89 -10.69 -6.71 6.38
N ILE A 90 -10.17 -7.87 6.01
CA ILE A 90 -9.53 -8.00 4.69
C ILE A 90 -10.49 -7.66 3.55
N GLU A 91 -11.76 -8.02 3.69
CA GLU A 91 -12.71 -7.72 2.62
C GLU A 91 -12.92 -6.23 2.45
N ALA A 92 -12.98 -5.49 3.57
CA ALA A 92 -13.12 -4.05 3.48
C ALA A 92 -11.89 -3.40 2.89
N VAL A 93 -10.71 -3.89 3.25
CA VAL A 93 -9.45 -3.37 2.70
C VAL A 93 -9.40 -3.60 1.19
N VAL A 94 -9.70 -4.81 0.77
CA VAL A 94 -9.66 -5.15 -0.66
C VAL A 94 -10.71 -4.35 -1.43
N GLU A 95 -11.87 -4.14 -0.82
CA GLU A 95 -12.91 -3.36 -1.48
C GLU A 95 -12.46 -1.91 -1.72
N GLN A 96 -11.81 -1.31 -0.75
CA GLN A 96 -11.32 0.05 -0.94
C GLN A 96 -10.32 0.13 -2.08
N ILE A 97 -9.42 -0.84 -2.15
CA ILE A 97 -8.44 -0.88 -3.23
C ILE A 97 -9.16 -1.10 -4.57
N TYR A 98 -10.12 -2.01 -4.59
CA TYR A 98 -10.88 -2.29 -5.80
C TYR A 98 -11.59 -1.03 -6.31
N LEU A 99 -12.23 -0.28 -5.42
CA LEU A 99 -12.96 0.91 -5.82
C LEU A 99 -12.02 1.97 -6.39
N PHE A 100 -10.85 2.11 -5.80
CA PHE A 100 -9.85 3.03 -6.34
C PHE A 100 -9.44 2.62 -7.76
N LEU A 101 -9.14 1.33 -7.94
CA LEU A 101 -8.72 0.83 -9.23
C LEU A 101 -9.83 0.95 -10.26
N GLU A 102 -11.06 0.78 -9.85
CA GLU A 102 -12.19 0.91 -10.74
C GLU A 102 -12.29 2.33 -11.26
N ASN A 103 -12.08 3.32 -10.40
CA ASN A 103 -12.07 4.71 -10.82
C ASN A 103 -10.95 4.99 -11.82
N VAL A 104 -9.77 4.44 -11.56
CA VAL A 104 -8.65 4.62 -12.47
C VAL A 104 -8.98 4.00 -13.84
N ARG A 105 -9.56 2.81 -13.80
CA ARG A 105 -9.89 2.11 -15.05
C ARG A 105 -10.94 2.85 -15.86
N ALA A 106 -11.85 3.51 -15.18
CA ALA A 106 -12.94 4.22 -15.85
C ALA A 106 -12.46 5.46 -16.60
N ASP A 107 -11.32 6.00 -16.21
CA ASP A 107 -10.74 7.14 -16.90
C ASP A 107 -10.06 6.68 -18.22
#